data_558c22fc42a72933e58143a14b077fea
#
_entry.id   558c22fc42a72933e58143a14b077fea
#
_cell.length_a   1.000
_cell.length_b   1.000
_cell.length_c   1.000
_cell.angle_alpha   90.00
_cell.angle_beta   90.00
_cell.angle_gamma   90.00
#
_symmetry.space_group_name_H-M   'P 1'
#
loop_
_entity.id
_entity.type
_entity.pdbx_description
1 polymer ?
#
loop_
_entity_poly.entity_id
_entity_poly.type
_entity_poly.pdbx_seq_one_letter_code
_entity_poly.pdbx_strand_id
1 'polypeptide(L)' 'MVKKLSYRKARKGVSEQYGVNISKEFINELGITPENREVQIIYDIQNKEIIIKAKKKVL' A
#
# COMPACT_ATOMS: atom_id res chain seq x y z
N MET A 1 -12.64 -5.69 -7.80
CA MET A 1 -13.03 -5.85 -6.39
C MET A 1 -13.11 -4.48 -5.73
N VAL A 2 -14.19 -4.23 -5.02
CA VAL A 2 -14.35 -2.98 -4.29
C VAL A 2 -14.17 -3.25 -2.79
N LYS A 3 -13.33 -2.45 -2.15
CA LYS A 3 -13.11 -2.52 -0.70
C LYS A 3 -13.22 -1.15 -0.08
N LYS A 4 -13.64 -1.11 1.16
CA LYS A 4 -13.60 0.13 1.94
C LYS A 4 -12.26 0.22 2.65
N LEU A 5 -11.70 1.42 2.68
CA LEU A 5 -10.52 1.66 3.49
C LEU A 5 -10.89 1.63 4.97
N SER A 6 -10.00 1.12 5.80
CA SER A 6 -10.14 1.25 7.23
C SER A 6 -9.82 2.69 7.62
N TYR A 7 -10.41 3.15 8.71
CA TYR A 7 -10.23 4.52 9.18
C TYR A 7 -9.90 4.52 10.66
N ARG A 8 -8.90 5.28 11.03
CA ARG A 8 -8.54 5.55 12.43
C ARG A 8 -8.60 7.03 12.70
N LYS A 9 -9.35 7.41 13.72
CA LYS A 9 -9.44 8.78 14.16
C LYS A 9 -8.08 9.30 14.63
N ALA A 10 -7.88 10.60 14.46
CA ALA A 10 -6.73 11.26 15.05
C ALA A 10 -6.79 11.14 16.58
N ARG A 11 -5.62 10.92 17.18
CA ARG A 11 -5.45 10.91 18.62
C ARG A 11 -4.33 11.88 18.99
N LYS A 12 -4.17 12.12 20.27
CA LYS A 12 -3.07 12.97 20.74
C LYS A 12 -1.74 12.43 20.22
N GLY A 13 -1.07 13.21 19.37
CA GLY A 13 0.19 12.84 18.78
C GLY A 13 0.11 11.94 17.56
N VAL A 14 -1.10 11.56 17.12
CA VAL A 14 -1.28 10.68 15.95
C VAL A 14 -2.34 11.26 15.02
N SER A 15 -1.98 11.47 13.76
CA SER A 15 -2.91 11.95 12.75
C SER A 15 -3.91 10.86 12.37
N GLU A 16 -5.05 11.27 11.80
CA GLU A 16 -5.98 10.28 11.26
C GLU A 16 -5.32 9.47 10.14
N GLN A 17 -5.74 8.23 10.01
CA GLN A 17 -5.14 7.31 9.06
C GLN A 17 -6.19 6.50 8.32
N TYR A 18 -5.89 6.20 7.07
CA TYR A 18 -6.66 5.29 6.24
C TYR A 18 -5.78 4.12 5.86
N GLY A 19 -6.35 2.94 5.73
CA GLY A 19 -5.57 1.77 5.39
C GLY A 19 -6.34 0.75 4.58
N VAL A 20 -5.60 -0.17 3.99
CA VAL A 20 -6.17 -1.29 3.25
C VAL A 20 -5.31 -2.52 3.46
N ASN A 21 -5.96 -3.65 3.65
CA ASN A 21 -5.26 -4.94 3.74
C ASN A 21 -5.19 -5.56 2.36
N ILE A 22 -3.99 -5.95 1.96
CA ILE A 22 -3.74 -6.61 0.68
C ILE A 22 -3.52 -8.09 0.96
N SER A 23 -4.17 -8.96 0.19
CA SER A 23 -4.07 -10.40 0.42
C SER A 23 -2.63 -10.90 0.24
N LYS A 24 -2.26 -11.87 1.05
CA LYS A 24 -0.93 -12.47 1.02
C LYS A 24 -0.63 -13.09 -0.35
N GLU A 25 -1.63 -13.69 -0.98
CA GLU A 25 -1.46 -14.31 -2.28
C GLU A 25 -1.07 -13.29 -3.34
N PHE A 26 -1.75 -12.15 -3.34
CA PHE A 26 -1.43 -11.08 -4.28
C PHE A 26 -0.03 -10.52 -4.03
N ILE A 27 0.34 -10.36 -2.77
CA ILE A 27 1.66 -9.88 -2.39
C ILE A 27 2.75 -10.84 -2.87
N ASN A 28 2.51 -12.15 -2.74
CA ASN A 28 3.46 -13.15 -3.22
C ASN A 28 3.64 -13.10 -4.73
N GLU A 29 2.56 -12.87 -5.47
CA GLU A 29 2.63 -12.74 -6.92
C GLU A 29 3.43 -11.52 -7.36
N LEU A 30 3.44 -10.47 -6.57
CA LEU A 30 4.26 -9.30 -6.84
C LEU A 30 5.74 -9.51 -6.52
N GLY A 31 6.08 -10.64 -5.90
CA GLY A 31 7.45 -10.91 -5.51
C GLY A 31 7.88 -10.23 -4.22
N ILE A 32 6.93 -9.76 -3.44
CA ILE A 32 7.21 -9.12 -2.16
C ILE A 32 7.29 -10.18 -1.08
N THR A 33 8.34 -10.13 -0.27
CA THR A 33 8.56 -11.07 0.84
C THR A 33 8.81 -10.28 2.11
N PRO A 34 8.71 -10.92 3.31
CA PRO A 34 9.06 -10.22 4.55
C PRO A 34 10.46 -9.63 4.57
N GLU A 35 11.39 -10.20 3.81
CA GLU A 35 12.77 -9.73 3.72
C GLU A 35 12.93 -8.62 2.68
N ASN A 36 12.03 -8.55 1.72
CA ASN A 36 12.10 -7.58 0.63
C ASN A 36 10.73 -6.93 0.43
N ARG A 37 10.44 -5.93 1.27
CA ARG A 37 9.14 -5.28 1.32
C ARG A 37 9.13 -3.88 0.72
N GLU A 38 10.19 -3.49 0.06
CA GLU A 38 10.23 -2.16 -0.55
C GLU A 38 9.30 -2.09 -1.75
N VAL A 39 8.50 -1.05 -1.78
CA VAL A 39 7.58 -0.79 -2.87
C VAL A 39 7.67 0.67 -3.27
N GLN A 40 7.29 0.94 -4.50
CA GLN A 40 7.17 2.30 -5.00
C GLN A 40 5.71 2.69 -4.97
N ILE A 41 5.40 3.81 -4.32
CA ILE A 41 4.04 4.33 -4.25
C ILE A 41 3.95 5.57 -5.11
N ILE A 42 2.98 5.58 -6.01
CA ILE A 42 2.72 6.70 -6.91
C ILE A 42 1.34 7.26 -6.58
N TYR A 43 1.30 8.55 -6.26
CA TYR A 43 0.04 9.24 -6.01
C TYR A 43 -0.35 10.01 -7.27
N ASP A 44 -1.42 9.59 -7.91
CA ASP A 44 -1.94 10.26 -9.10
C ASP A 44 -3.21 11.00 -8.71
N ILE A 45 -3.04 12.26 -8.30
CA ILE A 45 -4.15 13.08 -7.82
C ILE A 45 -5.11 13.40 -8.95
N GLN A 46 -4.60 13.60 -10.15
CA GLN A 46 -5.41 13.95 -11.31
C GLN A 46 -6.41 12.85 -11.65
N ASN A 47 -5.98 11.60 -11.62
CA ASN A 47 -6.83 10.45 -11.90
C ASN A 47 -7.41 9.81 -10.64
N LYS A 48 -7.11 10.38 -9.46
CA LYS A 48 -7.58 9.88 -8.16
C LYS A 48 -7.21 8.43 -7.94
N GLU A 49 -5.93 8.12 -8.17
CA GLU A 49 -5.40 6.77 -8.05
C GLU A 49 -4.19 6.73 -7.13
N ILE A 50 -4.01 5.59 -6.49
CA ILE A 50 -2.78 5.27 -5.78
C ILE A 50 -2.27 3.97 -6.38
N ILE A 51 -1.04 4.01 -6.88
CA ILE A 51 -0.42 2.84 -7.53
C ILE A 51 0.73 2.36 -6.67
N ILE A 52 0.72 1.08 -6.35
CA ILE A 52 1.82 0.45 -5.60
C ILE A 52 2.50 -0.54 -6.52
N LYS A 53 3.79 -0.35 -6.73
CA LYS A 53 4.60 -1.24 -7.57
C LYS A 53 5.67 -1.90 -6.74
N ALA A 54 5.91 -3.19 -6.98
CA ALA A 54 7.02 -3.88 -6.36
C ALA A 54 8.32 -3.30 -6.91
N LYS A 55 9.27 -3.04 -6.00
CA LYS A 55 10.57 -2.52 -6.40
C LYS A 55 11.44 -3.68 -6.83
N LYS A 56 11.80 -3.74 -8.11
CA LYS A 56 12.71 -4.75 -8.61
C LYS A 56 14.12 -4.45 -8.17
N LYS A 57 14.79 -5.48 -7.64
CA LYS A 57 16.23 -5.38 -7.42
C LYS A 57 16.93 -5.28 -8.77
N VAL A 58 17.68 -4.22 -8.94
CA VAL A 58 18.57 -4.10 -10.09
C VAL A 58 19.90 -4.72 -9.68
N LEU A 59 20.26 -5.78 -10.37
CA LEU A 59 21.54 -6.41 -10.13
C LEU A 59 22.65 -5.68 -10.88
#